data_176d1936963953120bb748f8b6e9492e
#
_entry.id   176d1936963953120bb748f8b6e9492e
#
_cell.length_a   1.000
_cell.length_b   1.000
_cell.length_c   1.000
_cell.angle_alpha   90.00
_cell.angle_beta   90.00
_cell.angle_gamma   90.00
#
_symmetry.space_group_name_H-M   'P 1'
#
loop_
_entity.id
_entity.type
_entity.pdbx_description
1 polymer ?
#
loop_
_entity_poly.entity_id
_entity_poly.type
_entity_poly.pdbx_seq_one_letter_code
_entity_poly.pdbx_strand_id
1 'polypeptide(L)'
;MMHSTLLRAFVATLTAATVANAQAPAPAAAAPAAAAFPAVGDAAPDFASTATDSTGKVIPISLSSLRGKVIVLAFYPLDRSNGCTAELSKFRDEYTTLFGSGVVVLPASVDSVGSHASWAKESHFPFSMIADTKGELATKYGSQGVGRPTFKRTVFVIGKDGKIAYADTRFNALAQDGYDKLAAAIKTARGN
;
A
#
# COMPACT_ATOMS: atom_id res chain seq x y z
N MET A 1 36.48 -76.53 61.72
CA MET A 1 35.08 -76.03 61.90
C MET A 1 35.03 -74.60 61.45
N MET A 2 34.65 -74.37 60.20
CA MET A 2 34.67 -73.06 59.62
C MET A 2 33.37 -72.89 58.88
N HIS A 3 32.54 -71.90 59.38
CA HIS A 3 31.26 -71.50 58.77
C HIS A 3 31.54 -70.41 57.72
N SER A 4 31.24 -70.74 56.50
CA SER A 4 31.34 -69.77 55.40
C SER A 4 30.01 -69.11 55.18
N THR A 5 29.95 -67.84 55.45
CA THR A 5 28.77 -67.02 55.28
C THR A 5 28.78 -66.36 53.86
N LEU A 6 27.87 -66.77 52.98
CA LEU A 6 27.70 -66.22 51.65
C LEU A 6 26.94 -64.91 51.69
N LEU A 7 27.59 -63.82 51.30
CA LEU A 7 27.02 -62.50 51.17
C LEU A 7 26.37 -62.38 49.77
N ARG A 8 25.07 -62.30 49.69
CA ARG A 8 24.34 -62.03 48.43
C ARG A 8 24.26 -60.54 48.18
N ALA A 9 24.92 -60.06 47.16
CA ALA A 9 24.81 -58.71 46.69
C ALA A 9 23.52 -58.54 45.85
N PHE A 10 22.62 -57.67 46.29
CA PHE A 10 21.48 -57.22 45.52
C PHE A 10 21.91 -56.09 44.58
N VAL A 11 21.89 -56.32 43.29
CA VAL A 11 22.07 -55.28 42.29
C VAL A 11 20.70 -54.67 41.98
N ALA A 12 20.48 -53.44 42.45
CA ALA A 12 19.29 -52.68 42.11
C ALA A 12 19.53 -51.94 40.78
N THR A 13 18.89 -52.40 39.72
CA THR A 13 18.85 -51.69 38.40
C THR A 13 17.89 -50.55 38.44
N LEU A 14 18.43 -49.34 38.44
CA LEU A 14 17.66 -48.09 38.35
C LEU A 14 17.33 -47.82 36.87
N THR A 15 16.09 -48.06 36.46
CA THR A 15 15.57 -47.70 35.14
C THR A 15 15.18 -46.21 35.15
N ALA A 16 15.99 -45.40 34.49
CA ALA A 16 15.67 -43.99 34.22
C ALA A 16 14.61 -43.90 33.12
N ALA A 17 13.38 -43.51 33.46
CA ALA A 17 12.34 -43.19 32.50
C ALA A 17 12.62 -41.79 31.93
N THR A 18 13.03 -41.71 30.67
CA THR A 18 13.14 -40.47 29.91
C THR A 18 11.71 -39.98 29.53
N VAL A 19 11.23 -38.92 30.17
CA VAL A 19 10.00 -38.26 29.85
C VAL A 19 10.31 -37.43 28.58
N ALA A 20 9.86 -37.88 27.42
CA ALA A 20 9.88 -37.09 26.18
C ALA A 20 8.88 -35.94 26.31
N ASN A 21 9.41 -34.74 26.48
CA ASN A 21 8.59 -33.52 26.49
C ASN A 21 8.17 -33.22 25.04
N ALA A 22 6.98 -33.67 24.65
CA ALA A 22 6.37 -33.36 23.36
C ALA A 22 5.98 -31.87 23.36
N GLN A 23 6.84 -31.03 22.82
CA GLN A 23 6.57 -29.60 22.62
C GLN A 23 5.52 -29.47 21.53
N ALA A 24 4.34 -28.97 21.91
CA ALA A 24 3.28 -28.64 20.96
C ALA A 24 3.80 -27.64 19.93
N PRO A 25 3.51 -27.80 18.63
CA PRO A 25 3.92 -26.82 17.63
C PRO A 25 3.34 -25.45 17.98
N ALA A 26 4.20 -24.43 18.02
CA ALA A 26 3.79 -23.05 18.20
C ALA A 26 2.74 -22.70 17.13
N PRO A 27 1.67 -21.94 17.48
CA PRO A 27 0.69 -21.53 16.50
C PRO A 27 1.42 -20.75 15.38
N ALA A 28 1.24 -21.20 14.14
CA ALA A 28 1.78 -20.53 12.97
C ALA A 28 1.31 -19.07 13.00
N ALA A 29 2.23 -18.13 12.95
CA ALA A 29 1.91 -16.72 12.89
C ALA A 29 0.95 -16.51 11.71
N ALA A 30 -0.26 -16.06 11.98
CA ALA A 30 -1.24 -15.75 10.96
C ALA A 30 -0.60 -14.73 10.01
N ALA A 31 -0.62 -15.02 8.71
CA ALA A 31 -0.19 -14.05 7.71
C ALA A 31 -0.95 -12.73 7.96
N PRO A 32 -0.28 -11.57 7.89
CA PRO A 32 -0.95 -10.31 8.14
C PRO A 32 -2.15 -10.20 7.21
N ALA A 33 -3.34 -10.05 7.78
CA ALA A 33 -4.56 -9.81 7.02
C ALA A 33 -4.30 -8.61 6.10
N ALA A 34 -4.63 -8.75 4.81
CA ALA A 34 -4.50 -7.64 3.87
C ALA A 34 -5.21 -6.42 4.48
N ALA A 35 -4.50 -5.29 4.59
CA ALA A 35 -5.07 -4.10 5.18
C ALA A 35 -6.37 -3.73 4.44
N ALA A 36 -7.42 -3.45 5.18
CA ALA A 36 -8.69 -3.02 4.61
C ALA A 36 -8.50 -1.64 3.94
N PHE A 37 -9.27 -1.36 2.91
CA PHE A 37 -9.31 -0.02 2.34
C PHE A 37 -9.89 0.96 3.37
N PRO A 38 -9.33 2.18 3.50
CA PRO A 38 -9.96 3.21 4.32
C PRO A 38 -11.33 3.56 3.75
N ALA A 39 -12.34 3.67 4.62
CA ALA A 39 -13.70 3.99 4.23
C ALA A 39 -13.90 5.52 4.07
N VAL A 40 -14.94 5.89 3.33
CA VAL A 40 -15.36 7.29 3.26
C VAL A 40 -15.74 7.79 4.66
N GLY A 41 -15.16 8.92 5.05
CA GLY A 41 -15.30 9.52 6.39
C GLY A 41 -14.15 9.21 7.35
N ASP A 42 -13.36 8.16 7.08
CA ASP A 42 -12.17 7.84 7.88
C ASP A 42 -11.09 8.92 7.70
N ALA A 43 -10.25 9.09 8.72
CA ALA A 43 -9.01 9.84 8.55
C ALA A 43 -8.13 9.13 7.52
N ALA A 44 -7.63 9.88 6.53
CA ALA A 44 -6.71 9.32 5.55
C ALA A 44 -5.42 8.85 6.24
N PRO A 45 -4.96 7.60 6.00
CA PRO A 45 -3.70 7.10 6.55
C PRO A 45 -2.53 8.02 6.20
N ASP A 46 -1.79 8.47 7.22
CA ASP A 46 -0.66 9.39 7.02
C ASP A 46 0.51 8.70 6.32
N PHE A 47 1.23 9.48 5.51
CA PHE A 47 2.42 9.03 4.80
C PHE A 47 3.47 10.11 4.68
N ALA A 48 4.71 9.67 4.60
CA ALA A 48 5.86 10.42 4.09
C ALA A 48 6.58 9.53 3.08
N SER A 49 6.88 10.05 1.91
CA SER A 49 7.43 9.30 0.80
C SER A 49 8.32 10.18 -0.08
N THR A 50 8.86 9.58 -1.13
CA THR A 50 9.60 10.27 -2.19
C THR A 50 8.75 10.28 -3.45
N ALA A 51 8.72 11.42 -4.12
CA ALA A 51 8.02 11.60 -5.39
C ALA A 51 8.94 12.29 -6.42
N THR A 52 8.50 12.29 -7.66
CA THR A 52 9.02 13.21 -8.68
C THR A 52 8.00 14.30 -8.94
N ASP A 53 8.43 15.52 -9.17
CA ASP A 53 7.55 16.56 -9.68
C ASP A 53 7.39 16.45 -11.21
N SER A 54 6.59 17.33 -11.80
CA SER A 54 6.33 17.39 -13.25
C SER A 54 7.58 17.69 -14.11
N THR A 55 8.68 18.12 -13.51
CA THR A 55 9.96 18.32 -14.19
C THR A 55 10.89 17.12 -14.10
N GLY A 56 10.49 16.07 -13.35
CA GLY A 56 11.29 14.89 -13.06
C GLY A 56 12.25 15.07 -11.86
N LYS A 57 12.16 16.18 -11.14
CA LYS A 57 12.98 16.41 -9.94
C LYS A 57 12.44 15.57 -8.78
N VAL A 58 13.35 14.96 -8.05
CA VAL A 58 13.02 14.18 -6.84
C VAL A 58 12.71 15.14 -5.68
N ILE A 59 11.57 14.94 -5.05
CA ILE A 59 11.07 15.75 -3.95
C ILE A 59 10.55 14.86 -2.81
N PRO A 60 10.70 15.28 -1.54
CA PRO A 60 9.95 14.67 -0.44
C PRO A 60 8.49 15.10 -0.53
N ILE A 61 7.59 14.19 -0.15
CA ILE A 61 6.16 14.46 -0.07
C ILE A 61 5.56 13.78 1.17
N SER A 62 4.61 14.45 1.81
CA SER A 62 3.88 13.89 2.94
C SER A 62 2.44 14.38 2.94
N LEU A 63 1.53 13.58 3.50
CA LEU A 63 0.12 14.00 3.65
C LEU A 63 0.02 15.25 4.51
N SER A 64 0.84 15.36 5.57
CA SER A 64 0.87 16.52 6.45
C SER A 64 1.25 17.83 5.74
N SER A 65 2.13 17.77 4.72
CA SER A 65 2.53 18.95 3.92
C SER A 65 1.44 19.42 2.96
N LEU A 66 0.39 18.61 2.77
CA LEU A 66 -0.71 18.86 1.83
C LEU A 66 -2.03 19.21 2.53
N ARG A 67 -1.99 19.44 3.85
CA ARG A 67 -3.20 19.82 4.61
C ARG A 67 -3.90 21.02 4.02
N GLY A 68 -5.24 21.01 4.07
CA GLY A 68 -6.08 22.07 3.51
C GLY A 68 -6.25 22.00 1.98
N LYS A 69 -5.63 21.05 1.31
CA LYS A 69 -5.82 20.78 -0.12
C LYS A 69 -6.70 19.56 -0.33
N VAL A 70 -7.40 19.51 -1.45
CA VAL A 70 -8.01 18.28 -1.95
C VAL A 70 -6.94 17.47 -2.66
N ILE A 71 -6.82 16.19 -2.32
CA ILE A 71 -5.79 15.31 -2.87
C ILE A 71 -6.46 14.14 -3.58
N VAL A 72 -6.01 13.84 -4.79
CA VAL A 72 -6.36 12.60 -5.51
C VAL A 72 -5.15 11.68 -5.44
N LEU A 73 -5.25 10.61 -4.65
CA LEU A 73 -4.24 9.57 -4.53
C LEU A 73 -4.67 8.37 -5.36
N ALA A 74 -3.95 8.10 -6.45
CA ALA A 74 -4.28 7.06 -7.43
C ALA A 74 -3.19 5.98 -7.45
N PHE A 75 -3.49 4.80 -6.92
CA PHE A 75 -2.59 3.66 -7.03
C PHE A 75 -2.78 2.95 -8.37
N TYR A 76 -1.69 2.64 -9.04
CA TYR A 76 -1.69 1.91 -10.30
C TYR A 76 -0.62 0.80 -10.31
N PRO A 77 -0.82 -0.26 -11.13
CA PRO A 77 0.04 -1.44 -11.07
C PRO A 77 1.51 -1.21 -11.42
N LEU A 78 1.81 -0.55 -12.55
CA LEU A 78 3.18 -0.49 -13.08
C LEU A 78 3.32 0.61 -14.14
N ASP A 79 4.45 1.31 -14.13
CA ASP A 79 4.80 2.31 -15.15
C ASP A 79 4.72 1.73 -16.57
N ARG A 80 4.29 2.55 -17.51
CA ARG A 80 4.27 2.26 -18.95
C ARG A 80 3.45 1.03 -19.37
N SER A 81 2.73 0.37 -18.45
CA SER A 81 1.76 -0.65 -18.85
C SER A 81 0.57 0.00 -19.60
N ASN A 82 -0.03 -0.72 -20.54
CA ASN A 82 -1.07 -0.15 -21.41
C ASN A 82 -2.21 0.53 -20.66
N GLY A 83 -2.76 -0.13 -19.62
CA GLY A 83 -3.85 0.44 -18.82
C GLY A 83 -3.42 1.61 -17.94
N CYS A 84 -2.18 1.61 -17.44
CA CYS A 84 -1.66 2.72 -16.64
C CYS A 84 -1.31 3.92 -17.51
N THR A 85 -0.80 3.67 -18.73
CA THR A 85 -0.57 4.72 -19.72
C THR A 85 -1.88 5.37 -20.13
N ALA A 86 -2.95 4.60 -20.36
CA ALA A 86 -4.27 5.13 -20.67
C ALA A 86 -4.80 6.01 -19.53
N GLU A 87 -4.70 5.55 -18.26
CA GLU A 87 -5.15 6.29 -17.09
C GLU A 87 -4.41 7.62 -16.92
N LEU A 88 -3.08 7.57 -16.87
CA LEU A 88 -2.29 8.76 -16.59
C LEU A 88 -2.28 9.74 -17.77
N SER A 89 -2.39 9.25 -19.00
CA SER A 89 -2.60 10.12 -20.16
C SER A 89 -3.95 10.83 -20.08
N LYS A 90 -5.03 10.15 -19.69
CA LYS A 90 -6.32 10.78 -19.49
C LYS A 90 -6.28 11.78 -18.34
N PHE A 91 -5.61 11.49 -17.24
CA PHE A 91 -5.37 12.45 -16.17
C PHE A 91 -4.63 13.71 -16.66
N ARG A 92 -3.63 13.55 -17.54
CA ARG A 92 -2.92 14.66 -18.16
C ARG A 92 -3.82 15.46 -19.10
N ASP A 93 -4.46 14.76 -20.04
CA ASP A 93 -5.21 15.39 -21.14
C ASP A 93 -6.45 16.15 -20.62
N GLU A 94 -7.07 15.63 -19.56
CA GLU A 94 -8.22 16.23 -18.92
C GLU A 94 -7.87 16.92 -17.57
N TYR A 95 -6.59 17.25 -17.34
CA TYR A 95 -6.13 17.71 -16.02
C TYR A 95 -6.95 18.87 -15.48
N THR A 96 -7.18 19.90 -16.29
CA THR A 96 -7.92 21.09 -15.86
C THR A 96 -9.41 20.83 -15.67
N THR A 97 -10.02 20.01 -16.52
CA THR A 97 -11.46 19.71 -16.48
C THR A 97 -11.80 18.71 -15.38
N LEU A 98 -10.95 17.69 -15.20
CA LEU A 98 -11.17 16.62 -14.21
C LEU A 98 -10.83 17.08 -12.79
N PHE A 99 -9.71 17.75 -12.59
CA PHE A 99 -9.24 18.12 -11.26
C PHE A 99 -9.48 19.57 -10.91
N GLY A 100 -9.41 20.48 -11.88
CA GLY A 100 -9.52 21.92 -11.66
C GLY A 100 -8.34 22.50 -10.89
N SER A 101 -8.46 23.74 -10.43
CA SER A 101 -7.41 24.39 -9.64
C SER A 101 -7.44 23.94 -8.17
N GLY A 102 -6.24 23.88 -7.55
CA GLY A 102 -6.10 23.63 -6.11
C GLY A 102 -6.25 22.16 -5.69
N VAL A 103 -6.33 21.22 -6.63
CA VAL A 103 -6.28 19.78 -6.37
C VAL A 103 -4.85 19.28 -6.60
N VAL A 104 -4.38 18.46 -5.68
CA VAL A 104 -3.07 17.78 -5.78
C VAL A 104 -3.31 16.37 -6.28
N VAL A 105 -2.78 16.04 -7.45
CA VAL A 105 -2.89 14.70 -8.04
C VAL A 105 -1.60 13.94 -7.79
N LEU A 106 -1.71 12.75 -7.21
CA LEU A 106 -0.60 11.91 -6.76
C LEU A 106 -0.80 10.46 -7.22
N PRO A 107 -0.44 10.12 -8.45
CA PRO A 107 -0.29 8.72 -8.83
C PRO A 107 0.84 8.07 -8.04
N ALA A 108 0.65 6.80 -7.66
CA ALA A 108 1.60 6.03 -6.88
C ALA A 108 1.73 4.60 -7.41
N SER A 109 2.94 4.13 -7.60
CA SER A 109 3.23 2.74 -7.95
C SER A 109 4.47 2.21 -7.23
N VAL A 110 4.76 0.93 -7.44
CA VAL A 110 5.94 0.25 -6.93
C VAL A 110 7.22 0.65 -7.68
N ASP A 111 7.10 1.35 -8.79
CA ASP A 111 8.23 1.72 -9.62
C ASP A 111 9.17 2.71 -8.91
N SER A 112 10.42 2.74 -9.36
CA SER A 112 11.42 3.63 -8.78
C SER A 112 11.20 5.09 -9.14
N VAL A 113 11.70 5.97 -8.30
CA VAL A 113 11.69 7.41 -8.55
C VAL A 113 12.33 7.78 -9.89
N GLY A 114 13.37 7.05 -10.33
CA GLY A 114 14.00 7.24 -11.64
C GLY A 114 13.11 6.85 -12.81
N SER A 115 12.31 5.76 -12.66
CA SER A 115 11.30 5.37 -13.65
C SER A 115 10.23 6.45 -13.79
N HIS A 116 9.68 6.91 -12.68
CA HIS A 116 8.69 7.99 -12.67
C HIS A 116 9.22 9.27 -13.29
N ALA A 117 10.46 9.68 -12.95
CA ALA A 117 11.07 10.89 -13.49
C ALA A 117 11.19 10.88 -15.01
N SER A 118 11.67 9.76 -15.57
CA SER A 118 11.79 9.62 -17.02
C SER A 118 10.40 9.57 -17.68
N TRP A 119 9.46 8.82 -17.11
CA TRP A 119 8.13 8.70 -17.69
C TRP A 119 7.32 10.00 -17.59
N ALA A 120 7.39 10.71 -16.46
CA ALA A 120 6.74 12.01 -16.29
C ALA A 120 7.23 13.01 -17.36
N LYS A 121 8.54 13.04 -17.59
CA LYS A 121 9.16 13.91 -18.62
C LYS A 121 8.74 13.51 -20.03
N GLU A 122 8.84 12.23 -20.38
CA GLU A 122 8.48 11.70 -21.71
C GLU A 122 6.99 11.94 -22.03
N SER A 123 6.12 11.75 -21.04
CA SER A 123 4.67 11.87 -21.18
C SER A 123 4.12 13.25 -20.85
N HIS A 124 4.95 14.19 -20.43
CA HIS A 124 4.55 15.55 -20.03
C HIS A 124 3.46 15.56 -18.94
N PHE A 125 3.59 14.68 -17.93
CA PHE A 125 2.61 14.62 -16.85
C PHE A 125 2.68 15.87 -15.97
N PRO A 126 1.56 16.58 -15.71
CA PRO A 126 1.53 17.83 -14.95
C PRO A 126 1.48 17.61 -13.43
N PHE A 127 1.62 16.39 -12.94
CA PHE A 127 1.47 15.98 -11.56
C PHE A 127 2.73 15.30 -11.01
N SER A 128 2.83 15.25 -9.69
CA SER A 128 3.90 14.51 -9.00
C SER A 128 3.54 13.02 -8.89
N MET A 129 4.54 12.14 -8.98
CA MET A 129 4.37 10.68 -8.93
C MET A 129 5.11 10.11 -7.73
N ILE A 130 4.42 9.34 -6.88
CA ILE A 130 4.99 8.74 -5.66
C ILE A 130 5.63 7.39 -5.97
N ALA A 131 6.90 7.25 -5.60
CA ALA A 131 7.63 5.98 -5.68
C ALA A 131 7.50 5.21 -4.35
N ASP A 132 6.54 4.29 -4.29
CA ASP A 132 6.32 3.43 -3.11
C ASP A 132 6.93 2.04 -3.34
N THR A 133 8.24 2.00 -3.54
CA THR A 133 8.99 0.79 -3.93
C THR A 133 8.89 -0.36 -2.92
N LYS A 134 8.54 -0.08 -1.67
CA LYS A 134 8.34 -1.08 -0.61
C LYS A 134 6.87 -1.43 -0.40
N GLY A 135 5.94 -0.71 -1.03
CA GLY A 135 4.50 -0.90 -0.88
C GLY A 135 3.96 -0.49 0.50
N GLU A 136 4.69 0.33 1.23
CA GLU A 136 4.29 0.77 2.58
C GLU A 136 3.05 1.65 2.54
N LEU A 137 2.99 2.58 1.57
CA LEU A 137 1.84 3.43 1.34
C LEU A 137 0.65 2.61 0.81
N ALA A 138 0.88 1.77 -0.20
CA ALA A 138 -0.15 0.92 -0.77
C ALA A 138 -0.75 -0.04 0.28
N THR A 139 0.06 -0.54 1.21
CA THR A 139 -0.41 -1.38 2.32
C THR A 139 -1.35 -0.60 3.23
N LYS A 140 -1.01 0.63 3.64
CA LYS A 140 -1.87 1.47 4.49
C LYS A 140 -3.23 1.77 3.86
N TYR A 141 -3.28 1.86 2.53
CA TYR A 141 -4.50 2.11 1.76
C TYR A 141 -5.17 0.83 1.23
N GLY A 142 -4.72 -0.36 1.62
CA GLY A 142 -5.27 -1.63 1.15
C GLY A 142 -5.04 -1.92 -0.35
N SER A 143 -4.24 -1.09 -1.00
CA SER A 143 -4.00 -1.09 -2.45
C SER A 143 -2.88 -2.03 -2.89
N GLN A 144 -2.23 -2.73 -1.94
CA GLN A 144 -1.22 -3.73 -2.24
C GLN A 144 -1.78 -4.85 -3.12
N GLY A 145 -1.07 -5.23 -4.18
CA GLY A 145 -1.41 -6.37 -5.03
C GLY A 145 -1.22 -7.70 -4.32
N VAL A 146 -1.84 -8.75 -4.82
CA VAL A 146 -1.72 -10.11 -4.29
C VAL A 146 -0.80 -10.92 -5.19
N GLY A 147 0.23 -11.54 -4.62
CA GLY A 147 1.11 -12.48 -5.33
C GLY A 147 2.10 -11.86 -6.32
N ARG A 148 2.12 -10.55 -6.48
CA ARG A 148 3.09 -9.79 -7.30
C ARG A 148 3.42 -8.48 -6.62
N PRO A 149 4.65 -7.95 -6.78
CA PRO A 149 5.02 -6.63 -6.28
C PRO A 149 4.43 -5.53 -7.19
N THR A 150 3.12 -5.44 -7.25
CA THR A 150 2.34 -4.43 -8.00
C THR A 150 1.19 -3.96 -7.13
N PHE A 151 0.56 -2.84 -7.50
CA PHE A 151 -0.60 -2.34 -6.78
C PHE A 151 -1.91 -2.67 -7.51
N LYS A 152 -2.99 -2.72 -6.74
CA LYS A 152 -4.34 -2.66 -7.28
C LYS A 152 -4.57 -1.27 -7.87
N ARG A 153 -5.44 -1.17 -8.87
CA ARG A 153 -5.87 0.13 -9.37
C ARG A 153 -6.99 0.65 -8.48
N THR A 154 -6.64 1.65 -7.67
CA THR A 154 -7.56 2.27 -6.69
C THR A 154 -7.37 3.76 -6.68
N VAL A 155 -8.46 4.51 -6.51
CA VAL A 155 -8.42 5.97 -6.45
C VAL A 155 -9.13 6.46 -5.19
N PHE A 156 -8.45 7.32 -4.44
CA PHE A 156 -8.98 7.97 -3.26
C PHE A 156 -9.00 9.48 -3.45
N VAL A 157 -10.08 10.13 -3.02
CA VAL A 157 -10.09 11.59 -2.83
C VAL A 157 -10.02 11.87 -1.34
N ILE A 158 -9.02 12.66 -0.93
CA ILE A 158 -8.85 13.12 0.43
C ILE A 158 -9.29 14.58 0.48
N GLY A 159 -10.23 14.89 1.37
CA GLY A 159 -10.74 16.22 1.56
C GLY A 159 -9.77 17.18 2.26
N LYS A 160 -10.08 18.44 2.28
CA LYS A 160 -9.29 19.49 2.97
C LYS A 160 -9.14 19.23 4.46
N ASP A 161 -10.09 18.51 5.05
CA ASP A 161 -10.10 18.07 6.46
C ASP A 161 -9.23 16.85 6.74
N GLY A 162 -8.59 16.29 5.71
CA GLY A 162 -7.75 15.10 5.81
C GLY A 162 -8.52 13.78 5.90
N LYS A 163 -9.82 13.78 5.59
CA LYS A 163 -10.62 12.55 5.55
C LYS A 163 -10.80 12.04 4.14
N ILE A 164 -11.04 10.72 4.03
CA ILE A 164 -11.42 10.10 2.76
C ILE A 164 -12.82 10.61 2.36
N ALA A 165 -12.88 11.37 1.29
CA ALA A 165 -14.13 11.86 0.70
C ALA A 165 -14.69 10.90 -0.36
N TYR A 166 -13.82 10.08 -0.97
CA TYR A 166 -14.20 9.09 -2.00
C TYR A 166 -13.17 7.98 -2.04
N ALA A 167 -13.63 6.77 -2.32
CA ALA A 167 -12.78 5.60 -2.54
C ALA A 167 -13.36 4.74 -3.67
N ASP A 168 -12.59 4.55 -4.73
CA ASP A 168 -12.85 3.54 -5.76
C ASP A 168 -11.76 2.48 -5.71
N THR A 169 -12.09 1.32 -5.18
CA THR A 169 -11.16 0.21 -4.97
C THR A 169 -11.03 -0.72 -6.18
N ARG A 170 -11.71 -0.39 -7.28
CA ARG A 170 -11.70 -1.13 -8.56
C ARG A 170 -11.77 -0.17 -9.75
N PHE A 171 -11.04 0.93 -9.66
CA PHE A 171 -11.08 1.97 -10.68
C PHE A 171 -10.80 1.40 -12.08
N ASN A 172 -11.72 1.63 -13.00
CA ASN A 172 -11.58 1.19 -14.38
C ASN A 172 -11.05 2.33 -15.26
N ALA A 173 -9.76 2.29 -15.55
CA ALA A 173 -9.09 3.31 -16.36
C ALA A 173 -9.59 3.43 -17.81
N LEU A 174 -10.35 2.45 -18.30
CA LEU A 174 -10.86 2.42 -19.67
C LEU A 174 -12.34 2.80 -19.78
N ALA A 175 -13.01 3.04 -18.64
CA ALA A 175 -14.43 3.37 -18.59
C ALA A 175 -14.64 4.83 -18.11
N GLN A 176 -15.46 5.58 -18.83
CA GLN A 176 -15.72 7.00 -18.55
C GLN A 176 -16.40 7.22 -17.19
N ASP A 177 -17.28 6.30 -16.78
CA ASP A 177 -18.06 6.42 -15.55
C ASP A 177 -17.21 6.55 -14.27
N GLY A 178 -16.03 5.92 -14.24
CA GLY A 178 -15.05 6.06 -13.14
C GLY A 178 -14.54 7.50 -13.01
N TYR A 179 -14.23 8.12 -14.14
CA TYR A 179 -13.78 9.53 -14.18
C TYR A 179 -14.89 10.51 -13.83
N ASP A 180 -16.13 10.24 -14.27
CA ASP A 180 -17.29 11.09 -13.94
C ASP A 180 -17.57 11.06 -12.42
N LYS A 181 -17.50 9.89 -11.80
CA LYS A 181 -17.61 9.73 -10.34
C LYS A 181 -16.47 10.43 -9.60
N LEU A 182 -15.23 10.29 -10.11
CA LEU A 182 -14.08 10.98 -9.56
C LEU A 182 -14.24 12.50 -9.62
N ALA A 183 -14.66 13.05 -10.76
CA ALA A 183 -14.92 14.47 -10.93
C ALA A 183 -15.99 14.98 -9.95
N ALA A 184 -17.09 14.24 -9.80
CA ALA A 184 -18.16 14.57 -8.85
C ALA A 184 -17.66 14.58 -7.40
N ALA A 185 -16.85 13.58 -7.03
CA ALA A 185 -16.26 13.48 -5.70
C ALA A 185 -15.29 14.63 -5.40
N ILE A 186 -14.45 15.00 -6.37
CA ILE A 186 -13.54 16.15 -6.26
C ILE A 186 -14.33 17.44 -6.06
N LYS A 187 -15.38 17.66 -6.84
CA LYS A 187 -16.26 18.83 -6.70
C LYS A 187 -16.83 18.92 -5.30
N THR A 188 -17.37 17.82 -4.77
CA THR A 188 -17.91 17.75 -3.39
C THR A 188 -16.81 18.04 -2.36
N ALA A 189 -15.63 17.43 -2.47
CA ALA A 189 -14.53 17.63 -1.53
C ALA A 189 -13.97 19.06 -1.53
N ARG A 190 -14.12 19.79 -2.63
CA ARG A 190 -13.75 21.22 -2.73
C ARG A 190 -14.72 22.13 -2.00
N GLY A 191 -15.95 21.67 -1.72
CA GLY A 191 -17.00 22.47 -1.11
C GLY A 191 -17.74 23.36 -2.11
N ASN A 192 -17.84 22.91 -3.37
CA ASN A 192 -18.55 23.61 -4.46
C ASN A 192 -19.84 22.86 -4.81
#